data_31568bd2a0259b9625de387b6b1e9dc8
#
_entry.id   31568bd2a0259b9625de387b6b1e9dc8
#
_cell.length_a   1.000
_cell.length_b   1.000
_cell.length_c   1.000
_cell.angle_alpha   90.00
_cell.angle_beta   90.00
_cell.angle_gamma   90.00
#
_symmetry.space_group_name_H-M   'P 1'
#
loop_
_entity.id
_entity.type
_entity.pdbx_description
1 polymer ?
#
loop_
_entity_poly.entity_id
_entity_poly.type
_entity_poly.pdbx_seq_one_letter_code
_entity_poly.pdbx_strand_id
1 'polypeptide(L)'
;MTASHPSRELVVNWHITEACNYHCHYCFAKWDMSAQREALHFPKRVEHIIQEIARLPAILNQQHSNQFDALRLNFVGGEAFLYAHALQHMIQTAKGLGMSVSAITNGSLLNAQWLDVIAANLDTIGFSVDSLLPEVNVQLGRSDKRGVLDLAVLGQQIDQLRQMQPNINIKLNTVVNALNYQESFHGLIEGIQPNKWKVFKMLPVLNDHHSITQSQFEHFLSQHQGFQSIMAPENNQEMVNSYLMVDPMGRFFQNSAAYGGYQYSMAIDSQPIEQCLAEIDFQPQRFAARYQSIGQYPIKVLQPVS
;
A
#
# COMPACT_ATOMS: atom_id res chain seq x y z
N MET A 1 -27.75 -1.80 12.46
CA MET A 1 -26.85 -2.65 11.67
C MET A 1 -26.89 -2.13 10.25
N THR A 2 -26.00 -1.20 9.90
CA THR A 2 -25.87 -0.70 8.51
C THR A 2 -25.07 -1.73 7.74
N ALA A 3 -25.72 -2.36 6.76
CA ALA A 3 -25.02 -3.21 5.81
C ALA A 3 -23.92 -2.37 5.15
N SER A 4 -22.66 -2.73 5.36
CA SER A 4 -21.54 -2.12 4.64
C SER A 4 -21.70 -2.51 3.16
N HIS A 5 -22.16 -1.58 2.35
CA HIS A 5 -22.06 -1.74 0.91
C HIS A 5 -20.59 -1.93 0.54
N PRO A 6 -20.28 -2.83 -0.42
CA PRO A 6 -18.92 -3.00 -0.90
C PRO A 6 -18.37 -1.64 -1.31
N SER A 7 -17.10 -1.39 -0.99
CA SER A 7 -16.46 -0.11 -1.28
C SER A 7 -16.62 0.24 -2.75
N ARG A 8 -17.40 1.27 -3.04
CA ARG A 8 -17.56 1.85 -4.39
C ARG A 8 -16.41 2.80 -4.71
N GLU A 9 -15.38 2.84 -3.85
CA GLU A 9 -14.20 3.67 -4.01
C GLU A 9 -13.13 2.92 -4.83
N LEU A 10 -12.79 3.49 -5.99
CA LEU A 10 -11.62 3.06 -6.75
C LEU A 10 -10.35 3.53 -6.04
N VAL A 11 -9.38 2.67 -5.86
CA VAL A 11 -8.07 3.02 -5.27
C VAL A 11 -6.98 2.85 -6.32
N VAL A 12 -6.27 3.94 -6.61
CA VAL A 12 -5.09 3.94 -7.46
C VAL A 12 -3.86 4.12 -6.58
N ASN A 13 -2.90 3.18 -6.65
CA ASN A 13 -1.65 3.25 -5.92
C ASN A 13 -0.58 3.86 -6.83
N TRP A 14 -0.13 5.08 -6.55
CA TRP A 14 0.94 5.69 -7.31
C TRP A 14 2.26 5.55 -6.54
N HIS A 15 3.17 4.76 -7.11
CA HIS A 15 4.56 4.64 -6.67
C HIS A 15 5.32 5.85 -7.21
N ILE A 16 5.39 6.92 -6.44
CA ILE A 16 5.89 8.21 -6.93
C ILE A 16 7.40 8.25 -7.14
N THR A 17 8.13 7.34 -6.50
CA THR A 17 9.59 7.24 -6.57
C THR A 17 10.08 5.82 -6.31
N GLU A 18 11.24 5.47 -6.83
CA GLU A 18 12.00 4.26 -6.44
C GLU A 18 12.89 4.52 -5.24
N ALA A 19 13.25 5.78 -4.99
CA ALA A 19 14.17 6.13 -3.90
C ALA A 19 13.55 5.77 -2.55
N CYS A 20 14.34 5.13 -1.71
CA CYS A 20 14.00 4.80 -0.34
C CYS A 20 15.22 5.00 0.56
N ASN A 21 15.00 5.42 1.79
CA ASN A 21 16.06 5.45 2.79
C ASN A 21 16.33 4.08 3.42
N TYR A 22 15.42 3.09 3.23
CA TYR A 22 15.63 1.69 3.58
C TYR A 22 16.05 0.84 2.37
N HIS A 23 16.64 -0.33 2.61
CA HIS A 23 17.11 -1.25 1.58
C HIS A 23 16.57 -2.67 1.79
N CYS A 24 15.25 -2.77 2.02
CA CYS A 24 14.58 -4.05 2.30
C CYS A 24 14.89 -5.09 1.22
N HIS A 25 15.37 -6.28 1.64
CA HIS A 25 15.85 -7.33 0.73
C HIS A 25 14.74 -7.98 -0.09
N TYR A 26 13.48 -7.88 0.35
CA TYR A 26 12.28 -8.39 -0.32
C TYR A 26 11.45 -7.29 -0.99
N CYS A 27 11.98 -6.07 -1.14
CA CYS A 27 11.23 -4.96 -1.69
C CYS A 27 10.87 -5.23 -3.15
N PHE A 28 9.57 -5.28 -3.44
CA PHE A 28 9.07 -5.45 -4.81
C PHE A 28 9.15 -4.16 -5.64
N ALA A 29 9.24 -3.00 -4.99
CA ALA A 29 9.25 -1.67 -5.61
C ALA A 29 10.66 -1.26 -6.11
N LYS A 30 11.34 -2.18 -6.80
CA LYS A 30 12.62 -1.89 -7.45
C LYS A 30 12.47 -2.05 -8.96
N TRP A 31 12.43 -0.90 -9.62
CA TRP A 31 12.38 -0.85 -11.08
C TRP A 31 13.71 -0.31 -11.57
N ASP A 32 14.55 -0.94 -12.09
CA ASP A 32 15.88 -0.54 -12.61
C ASP A 32 15.82 0.71 -13.53
N MET A 33 15.44 1.87 -12.95
CA MET A 33 15.10 3.09 -13.66
C MET A 33 15.92 4.28 -13.16
N SER A 34 16.19 5.22 -14.04
CA SER A 34 16.86 6.46 -13.69
C SER A 34 15.90 7.39 -12.94
N ALA A 35 16.22 7.75 -11.70
CA ALA A 35 15.48 8.72 -10.88
C ALA A 35 15.20 10.05 -11.60
N GLN A 36 16.03 10.44 -12.57
CA GLN A 36 15.86 11.66 -13.37
C GLN A 36 14.61 11.67 -14.25
N ARG A 37 13.98 10.52 -14.49
CA ARG A 37 12.77 10.38 -15.32
C ARG A 37 11.49 10.32 -14.52
N GLU A 38 11.57 10.24 -13.20
CA GLU A 38 10.39 10.17 -12.34
C GLU A 38 9.48 11.39 -12.51
N ALA A 39 8.18 11.15 -12.62
CA ALA A 39 7.19 12.20 -12.88
C ALA A 39 7.17 13.26 -11.77
N LEU A 40 7.48 12.88 -10.53
CA LEU A 40 7.48 13.78 -9.36
C LEU A 40 8.37 15.01 -9.51
N HIS A 41 9.40 14.95 -10.38
CA HIS A 41 10.30 16.09 -10.63
C HIS A 41 9.71 17.13 -11.60
N PHE A 42 8.54 16.86 -12.19
CA PHE A 42 7.90 17.69 -13.21
C PHE A 42 6.46 18.07 -12.78
N PRO A 43 6.24 19.17 -12.05
CA PRO A 43 4.92 19.51 -11.47
C PRO A 43 3.76 19.50 -12.49
N LYS A 44 3.94 20.06 -13.67
CA LYS A 44 2.90 20.05 -14.72
C LYS A 44 2.57 18.64 -15.23
N ARG A 45 3.56 17.77 -15.28
CA ARG A 45 3.38 16.36 -15.64
C ARG A 45 2.58 15.64 -14.55
N VAL A 46 2.90 15.89 -13.28
CA VAL A 46 2.17 15.39 -12.12
C VAL A 46 0.70 15.82 -12.16
N GLU A 47 0.45 17.12 -12.37
CA GLU A 47 -0.90 17.67 -12.46
C GLU A 47 -1.72 16.99 -13.56
N HIS A 48 -1.13 16.82 -14.75
CA HIS A 48 -1.78 16.16 -15.87
C HIS A 48 -2.09 14.69 -15.56
N ILE A 49 -1.15 13.93 -15.00
CA ILE A 49 -1.36 12.53 -14.63
C ILE A 49 -2.51 12.42 -13.59
N ILE A 50 -2.54 13.30 -12.58
CA ILE A 50 -3.62 13.29 -11.57
C ILE A 50 -4.97 13.64 -12.19
N GLN A 51 -5.03 14.59 -13.13
CA GLN A 51 -6.24 14.92 -13.87
C GLN A 51 -6.76 13.74 -14.69
N GLU A 52 -5.88 13.02 -15.37
CA GLU A 52 -6.26 11.83 -16.13
C GLU A 52 -6.73 10.69 -15.20
N ILE A 53 -6.04 10.45 -14.06
CA ILE A 53 -6.47 9.48 -13.05
C ILE A 53 -7.88 9.82 -12.52
N ALA A 54 -8.23 11.10 -12.38
CA ALA A 54 -9.56 11.52 -11.93
C ALA A 54 -10.71 11.02 -12.83
N ARG A 55 -10.44 10.71 -14.08
CA ARG A 55 -11.42 10.22 -15.07
C ARG A 55 -11.71 8.72 -14.95
N LEU A 56 -10.84 7.96 -14.27
CA LEU A 56 -10.90 6.49 -14.23
C LEU A 56 -12.23 5.92 -13.70
N PRO A 57 -12.88 6.47 -12.66
CA PRO A 57 -14.19 5.95 -12.23
C PRO A 57 -15.21 5.95 -13.34
N ALA A 58 -15.33 7.05 -14.10
CA ALA A 58 -16.27 7.17 -15.21
C ALA A 58 -15.94 6.19 -16.34
N ILE A 59 -14.66 6.05 -16.69
CA ILE A 59 -14.19 5.14 -17.75
C ILE A 59 -14.51 3.69 -17.38
N LEU A 60 -14.12 3.24 -16.17
CA LEU A 60 -14.34 1.87 -15.72
C LEU A 60 -15.82 1.55 -15.55
N ASN A 61 -16.65 2.51 -15.13
CA ASN A 61 -18.10 2.34 -15.03
C ASN A 61 -18.75 2.11 -16.39
N GLN A 62 -18.25 2.78 -17.44
CA GLN A 62 -18.74 2.58 -18.81
C GLN A 62 -18.28 1.25 -19.39
N GLN A 63 -17.02 0.86 -19.18
CA GLN A 63 -16.42 -0.33 -19.79
C GLN A 63 -16.87 -1.65 -19.12
N HIS A 64 -17.10 -1.64 -17.80
CA HIS A 64 -17.26 -2.86 -17.01
C HIS A 64 -18.54 -2.93 -16.18
N SER A 65 -19.51 -2.04 -16.41
CA SER A 65 -20.76 -1.94 -15.61
C SER A 65 -20.48 -1.86 -14.09
N ASN A 66 -19.34 -1.28 -13.71
CA ASN A 66 -18.98 -1.03 -12.33
C ASN A 66 -19.77 0.18 -11.79
N GLN A 67 -19.68 0.41 -10.51
CA GLN A 67 -20.35 1.51 -9.83
C GLN A 67 -19.38 2.25 -8.89
N PHE A 68 -18.23 2.64 -9.42
CA PHE A 68 -17.30 3.50 -8.68
C PHE A 68 -17.87 4.91 -8.63
N ASP A 69 -18.12 5.44 -7.45
CA ASP A 69 -18.60 6.80 -7.20
C ASP A 69 -17.61 7.65 -6.40
N ALA A 70 -16.50 7.06 -6.01
CA ALA A 70 -15.39 7.73 -5.34
C ALA A 70 -14.04 7.23 -5.86
N LEU A 71 -13.03 8.07 -5.74
CA LEU A 71 -11.64 7.76 -6.10
C LEU A 71 -10.71 8.16 -4.97
N ARG A 72 -9.84 7.22 -4.59
CA ARG A 72 -8.75 7.51 -3.68
C ARG A 72 -7.41 7.33 -4.37
N LEU A 73 -6.59 8.38 -4.34
CA LEU A 73 -5.20 8.31 -4.77
C LEU A 73 -4.31 7.99 -3.55
N ASN A 74 -3.61 6.86 -3.64
CA ASN A 74 -2.74 6.37 -2.58
C ASN A 74 -1.28 6.56 -2.98
N PHE A 75 -0.59 7.50 -2.34
CA PHE A 75 0.81 7.76 -2.60
C PHE A 75 1.69 6.74 -1.87
N VAL A 76 2.48 6.02 -2.66
CA VAL A 76 3.41 4.99 -2.22
C VAL A 76 4.73 5.15 -3.01
N GLY A 77 5.64 4.20 -2.90
CA GLY A 77 6.88 4.22 -3.69
C GLY A 77 7.97 3.43 -3.00
N GLY A 78 9.22 3.85 -3.14
CA GLY A 78 10.27 3.51 -2.21
C GLY A 78 9.91 4.09 -0.85
N GLU A 79 10.19 5.39 -0.63
CA GLU A 79 9.64 6.15 0.50
C GLU A 79 9.15 7.52 -0.01
N ALA A 80 7.83 7.68 -0.10
CA ALA A 80 7.22 8.89 -0.65
C ALA A 80 7.56 10.16 0.15
N PHE A 81 7.78 10.03 1.45
CA PHE A 81 8.08 11.13 2.36
C PHE A 81 9.50 11.71 2.21
N LEU A 82 10.37 11.11 1.39
CA LEU A 82 11.66 11.70 1.00
C LEU A 82 11.50 13.01 0.22
N TYR A 83 10.43 13.15 -0.56
CA TYR A 83 10.22 14.28 -1.47
C TYR A 83 9.10 15.19 -0.99
N ALA A 84 9.31 15.84 0.16
CA ALA A 84 8.28 16.60 0.87
C ALA A 84 7.52 17.60 -0.01
N HIS A 85 8.21 18.45 -0.76
CA HIS A 85 7.55 19.45 -1.62
C HIS A 85 6.73 18.82 -2.75
N ALA A 86 7.29 17.80 -3.41
CA ALA A 86 6.59 17.11 -4.49
C ALA A 86 5.35 16.37 -3.95
N LEU A 87 5.48 15.64 -2.85
CA LEU A 87 4.36 14.90 -2.25
C LEU A 87 3.25 15.86 -1.78
N GLN A 88 3.59 16.99 -1.16
CA GLN A 88 2.60 18.00 -0.74
C GLN A 88 1.85 18.58 -1.95
N HIS A 89 2.57 18.90 -3.04
CA HIS A 89 1.96 19.37 -4.28
C HIS A 89 1.00 18.32 -4.87
N MET A 90 1.41 17.05 -4.92
CA MET A 90 0.58 15.94 -5.40
C MET A 90 -0.68 15.76 -4.55
N ILE A 91 -0.56 15.83 -3.23
CA ILE A 91 -1.68 15.74 -2.28
C ILE A 91 -2.67 16.89 -2.54
N GLN A 92 -2.19 18.13 -2.64
CA GLN A 92 -3.03 19.31 -2.88
C GLN A 92 -3.74 19.23 -4.23
N THR A 93 -3.04 18.79 -5.28
CA THR A 93 -3.62 18.61 -6.62
C THR A 93 -4.76 17.57 -6.58
N ALA A 94 -4.54 16.41 -5.95
CA ALA A 94 -5.55 15.37 -5.83
C ALA A 94 -6.77 15.82 -5.01
N LYS A 95 -6.55 16.48 -3.86
CA LYS A 95 -7.63 17.03 -3.03
C LYS A 95 -8.41 18.11 -3.79
N GLY A 96 -7.74 18.96 -4.57
CA GLY A 96 -8.37 19.99 -5.42
C GLY A 96 -9.34 19.43 -6.47
N LEU A 97 -9.15 18.16 -6.88
CA LEU A 97 -10.02 17.42 -7.78
C LEU A 97 -11.07 16.56 -7.05
N GLY A 98 -11.21 16.70 -5.73
CA GLY A 98 -12.20 15.99 -4.92
C GLY A 98 -11.87 14.54 -4.60
N MET A 99 -10.64 14.11 -4.81
CA MET A 99 -10.21 12.75 -4.46
C MET A 99 -10.00 12.60 -2.95
N SER A 100 -10.30 11.41 -2.42
CA SER A 100 -9.73 10.97 -1.17
C SER A 100 -8.22 10.75 -1.34
N VAL A 101 -7.43 11.03 -0.32
CA VAL A 101 -5.98 10.89 -0.39
C VAL A 101 -5.45 10.02 0.74
N SER A 102 -4.54 9.12 0.40
CA SER A 102 -3.84 8.29 1.37
C SER A 102 -2.35 8.17 1.02
N ALA A 103 -1.55 7.81 2.01
CA ALA A 103 -0.15 7.50 1.78
C ALA A 103 0.29 6.29 2.60
N ILE A 104 1.33 5.60 2.14
CA ILE A 104 2.02 4.53 2.87
C ILE A 104 3.47 4.96 3.08
N THR A 105 3.96 4.80 4.30
CA THR A 105 5.34 5.14 4.68
C THR A 105 5.98 4.05 5.53
N ASN A 106 7.31 4.00 5.54
CA ASN A 106 8.05 3.21 6.52
C ASN A 106 8.10 3.88 7.90
N GLY A 107 7.58 5.10 8.03
CA GLY A 107 7.44 5.85 9.29
C GLY A 107 8.70 6.56 9.77
N SER A 108 9.86 6.24 9.23
CA SER A 108 11.16 6.74 9.75
C SER A 108 11.42 8.23 9.52
N LEU A 109 10.67 8.86 8.61
CA LEU A 109 10.84 10.28 8.25
C LEU A 109 9.80 11.19 8.90
N LEU A 110 8.89 10.64 9.70
CA LEU A 110 7.86 11.43 10.35
C LEU A 110 8.48 12.44 11.35
N ASN A 111 7.94 13.63 11.31
CA ASN A 111 8.25 14.74 12.21
C ASN A 111 7.01 15.63 12.38
N ALA A 112 7.05 16.64 13.23
CA ALA A 112 5.91 17.51 13.49
C ALA A 112 5.30 18.12 12.22
N GLN A 113 6.14 18.58 11.27
CA GLN A 113 5.67 19.14 10.00
C GLN A 113 4.88 18.11 9.18
N TRP A 114 5.33 16.85 9.15
CA TRP A 114 4.61 15.80 8.46
C TRP A 114 3.30 15.43 9.16
N LEU A 115 3.25 15.46 10.50
CA LEU A 115 1.99 15.23 11.23
C LEU A 115 0.96 16.31 10.89
N ASP A 116 1.36 17.58 10.79
CA ASP A 116 0.49 18.68 10.35
C ASP A 116 -0.05 18.44 8.93
N VAL A 117 0.81 18.07 7.99
CA VAL A 117 0.41 17.81 6.59
C VAL A 117 -0.54 16.62 6.51
N ILE A 118 -0.23 15.52 7.22
CA ILE A 118 -1.07 14.31 7.25
C ILE A 118 -2.43 14.64 7.84
N ALA A 119 -2.48 15.28 9.01
CA ALA A 119 -3.72 15.60 9.68
C ALA A 119 -4.63 16.53 8.86
N ALA A 120 -4.04 17.48 8.12
CA ALA A 120 -4.80 18.43 7.31
C ALA A 120 -5.33 17.86 6.00
N ASN A 121 -4.70 16.79 5.44
CA ASN A 121 -4.93 16.45 4.04
C ASN A 121 -5.23 14.97 3.79
N LEU A 122 -4.76 14.04 4.63
CA LEU A 122 -4.92 12.61 4.35
C LEU A 122 -6.17 12.04 5.03
N ASP A 123 -6.90 11.21 4.31
CA ASP A 123 -8.04 10.46 4.84
C ASP A 123 -7.58 9.13 5.48
N THR A 124 -6.41 8.62 5.03
CA THR A 124 -5.79 7.40 5.54
C THR A 124 -4.27 7.53 5.50
N ILE A 125 -3.61 7.10 6.57
CA ILE A 125 -2.15 6.90 6.58
C ILE A 125 -1.84 5.45 6.92
N GLY A 126 -0.93 4.83 6.16
CA GLY A 126 -0.47 3.47 6.39
C GLY A 126 0.99 3.44 6.79
N PHE A 127 1.29 2.64 7.80
CA PHE A 127 2.64 2.40 8.27
C PHE A 127 3.06 0.97 7.94
N SER A 128 4.28 0.82 7.43
CA SER A 128 4.87 -0.49 7.16
C SER A 128 5.70 -0.92 8.37
N VAL A 129 5.24 -1.95 9.08
CA VAL A 129 5.94 -2.56 10.24
C VAL A 129 6.01 -4.05 10.01
N ASP A 130 7.22 -4.58 9.77
CA ASP A 130 7.40 -5.98 9.41
C ASP A 130 8.01 -6.80 10.56
N SER A 131 8.65 -6.17 11.55
CA SER A 131 9.12 -6.83 12.76
C SER A 131 9.11 -5.87 13.95
N LEU A 132 8.89 -6.43 15.14
CA LEU A 132 8.98 -5.70 16.41
C LEU A 132 10.42 -5.72 16.97
N LEU A 133 11.29 -6.57 16.41
CA LEU A 133 12.66 -6.80 16.87
C LEU A 133 13.63 -5.95 16.04
N PRO A 134 14.41 -5.05 16.68
CA PRO A 134 15.38 -4.21 15.97
C PRO A 134 16.37 -5.01 15.13
N GLU A 135 16.88 -6.13 15.66
CA GLU A 135 17.85 -7.00 14.98
C GLU A 135 17.25 -7.65 13.73
N VAL A 136 15.97 -8.03 13.75
CA VAL A 136 15.26 -8.57 12.58
C VAL A 136 15.07 -7.48 11.54
N ASN A 137 14.68 -6.27 11.93
CA ASN A 137 14.57 -5.14 11.01
C ASN A 137 15.91 -4.82 10.32
N VAL A 138 17.03 -4.85 11.05
CA VAL A 138 18.37 -4.68 10.46
C VAL A 138 18.66 -5.80 9.45
N GLN A 139 18.40 -7.07 9.80
CA GLN A 139 18.60 -8.21 8.90
C GLN A 139 17.72 -8.14 7.64
N LEU A 140 16.55 -7.58 7.75
CA LEU A 140 15.63 -7.37 6.62
C LEU A 140 16.01 -6.16 5.74
N GLY A 141 17.01 -5.35 6.16
CA GLY A 141 17.35 -4.09 5.50
C GLY A 141 16.35 -2.95 5.78
N ARG A 142 15.56 -3.07 6.84
CA ARG A 142 14.59 -2.06 7.29
C ARG A 142 15.23 -1.09 8.31
N SER A 143 16.30 -0.47 7.87
CA SER A 143 17.03 0.53 8.66
C SER A 143 17.68 1.56 7.75
N ASP A 144 17.99 2.72 8.30
CA ASP A 144 18.83 3.74 7.66
C ASP A 144 19.98 4.14 8.60
N LYS A 145 20.69 5.23 8.27
CA LYS A 145 21.81 5.73 9.10
C LYS A 145 21.39 6.15 10.52
N ARG A 146 20.09 6.36 10.78
CA ARG A 146 19.54 6.72 12.09
C ARG A 146 19.11 5.50 12.89
N GLY A 147 19.11 4.32 12.28
CA GLY A 147 18.70 3.06 12.86
C GLY A 147 17.39 2.50 12.29
N VAL A 148 16.70 1.71 13.10
CA VAL A 148 15.37 1.15 12.79
C VAL A 148 14.26 2.09 13.26
N LEU A 149 13.05 1.88 12.78
CA LEU A 149 11.86 2.59 13.25
C LEU A 149 11.65 2.33 14.76
N ASP A 150 11.56 3.41 15.54
CA ASP A 150 11.17 3.34 16.95
C ASP A 150 9.65 3.23 17.05
N LEU A 151 9.16 2.08 17.48
CA LEU A 151 7.72 1.79 17.56
C LEU A 151 7.02 2.57 18.69
N ALA A 152 7.74 2.94 19.76
CA ALA A 152 7.18 3.77 20.82
C ALA A 152 6.95 5.20 20.33
N VAL A 153 7.92 5.74 19.59
CA VAL A 153 7.78 7.05 18.93
C VAL A 153 6.66 7.02 17.90
N LEU A 154 6.57 5.95 17.08
CA LEU A 154 5.47 5.81 16.11
C LEU A 154 4.11 5.80 16.81
N GLY A 155 3.96 5.08 17.93
CA GLY A 155 2.73 5.06 18.73
C GLY A 155 2.33 6.47 19.19
N GLN A 156 3.27 7.24 19.75
CA GLN A 156 3.03 8.63 20.17
C GLN A 156 2.61 9.53 18.99
N GLN A 157 3.24 9.37 17.83
CA GLN A 157 2.89 10.12 16.62
C GLN A 157 1.48 9.78 16.10
N ILE A 158 1.08 8.51 16.17
CA ILE A 158 -0.27 8.08 15.81
C ILE A 158 -1.32 8.66 16.77
N ASP A 159 -1.04 8.67 18.07
CA ASP A 159 -1.92 9.29 19.06
C ASP A 159 -2.06 10.79 18.83
N GLN A 160 -0.96 11.47 18.51
CA GLN A 160 -0.97 12.87 18.14
C GLN A 160 -1.78 13.13 16.86
N LEU A 161 -1.63 12.29 15.83
CA LEU A 161 -2.44 12.38 14.60
C LEU A 161 -3.94 12.25 14.91
N ARG A 162 -4.33 11.32 15.78
CA ARG A 162 -5.74 11.15 16.18
C ARG A 162 -6.29 12.34 16.97
N GLN A 163 -5.45 13.00 17.79
CA GLN A 163 -5.84 14.23 18.46
C GLN A 163 -6.08 15.37 17.47
N MET A 164 -5.23 15.49 16.43
CA MET A 164 -5.34 16.50 15.39
C MET A 164 -6.48 16.22 14.40
N GLN A 165 -6.68 14.96 14.05
CA GLN A 165 -7.72 14.49 13.11
C GLN A 165 -8.38 13.21 13.63
N PRO A 166 -9.45 13.29 14.43
CA PRO A 166 -10.09 12.13 15.04
C PRO A 166 -10.62 11.08 14.06
N ASN A 167 -10.90 11.46 12.83
CA ASN A 167 -11.43 10.57 11.79
C ASN A 167 -10.36 9.95 10.86
N ILE A 168 -9.07 10.19 11.14
CA ILE A 168 -8.01 9.62 10.31
C ILE A 168 -8.00 8.10 10.41
N ASN A 169 -7.96 7.43 9.26
CA ASN A 169 -7.82 5.98 9.22
C ASN A 169 -6.33 5.61 9.33
N ILE A 170 -5.99 4.85 10.35
CA ILE A 170 -4.65 4.28 10.54
C ILE A 170 -4.63 2.86 9.99
N LYS A 171 -3.67 2.59 9.11
CA LYS A 171 -3.47 1.28 8.52
C LYS A 171 -2.08 0.76 8.86
N LEU A 172 -1.97 -0.52 9.19
CA LEU A 172 -0.70 -1.22 9.24
C LEU A 172 -0.55 -2.15 8.04
N ASN A 173 0.68 -2.27 7.55
CA ASN A 173 1.08 -3.25 6.54
C ASN A 173 2.24 -4.07 7.12
N THR A 174 2.15 -5.39 7.03
CA THR A 174 3.18 -6.32 7.48
C THR A 174 3.46 -7.33 6.37
N VAL A 175 4.72 -7.43 5.95
CA VAL A 175 5.17 -8.49 5.05
C VAL A 175 5.72 -9.63 5.90
N VAL A 176 5.00 -10.76 5.90
CA VAL A 176 5.39 -11.97 6.62
C VAL A 176 6.44 -12.74 5.82
N ASN A 177 7.57 -13.01 6.46
CA ASN A 177 8.75 -13.62 5.88
C ASN A 177 9.40 -14.63 6.86
N ALA A 178 10.49 -15.29 6.47
CA ALA A 178 11.11 -16.32 7.26
C ALA A 178 11.66 -15.85 8.64
N LEU A 179 11.91 -14.56 8.81
CA LEU A 179 12.46 -14.01 10.05
C LEU A 179 11.39 -13.57 11.04
N ASN A 180 10.14 -13.29 10.58
CA ASN A 180 9.09 -12.73 11.43
C ASN A 180 7.82 -13.58 11.54
N TYR A 181 7.69 -14.71 10.82
CA TYR A 181 6.43 -15.48 10.80
C TYR A 181 6.02 -16.06 12.17
N GLN A 182 6.91 -16.07 13.15
CA GLN A 182 6.66 -16.50 14.53
C GLN A 182 6.48 -15.34 15.52
N GLU A 183 6.67 -14.09 15.07
CA GLU A 183 6.49 -12.93 15.94
C GLU A 183 5.02 -12.69 16.30
N SER A 184 4.77 -12.25 17.53
CA SER A 184 3.45 -11.85 18.01
C SER A 184 3.30 -10.34 17.94
N PHE A 185 2.37 -9.87 17.11
CA PHE A 185 2.06 -8.45 16.94
C PHE A 185 0.96 -7.94 17.88
N HIS A 186 0.48 -8.77 18.84
CA HIS A 186 -0.64 -8.42 19.73
C HIS A 186 -0.44 -7.07 20.41
N GLY A 187 0.67 -6.89 21.11
CA GLY A 187 0.94 -5.65 21.86
C GLY A 187 1.00 -4.41 20.95
N LEU A 188 1.55 -4.53 19.74
CA LEU A 188 1.58 -3.44 18.77
C LEU A 188 0.16 -3.10 18.27
N ILE A 189 -0.62 -4.11 17.88
CA ILE A 189 -1.98 -3.93 17.36
C ILE A 189 -2.91 -3.35 18.44
N GLU A 190 -2.83 -3.87 19.66
CA GLU A 190 -3.60 -3.36 20.80
C GLU A 190 -3.21 -1.92 21.18
N GLY A 191 -1.92 -1.59 21.10
CA GLY A 191 -1.41 -0.24 21.38
C GLY A 191 -1.79 0.77 20.31
N ILE A 192 -1.60 0.43 19.03
CA ILE A 192 -1.88 1.32 17.88
C ILE A 192 -3.37 1.37 17.55
N GLN A 193 -4.11 0.27 17.72
CA GLN A 193 -5.53 0.13 17.35
C GLN A 193 -5.79 0.57 15.89
N PRO A 194 -5.14 -0.05 14.89
CA PRO A 194 -5.31 0.35 13.51
C PRO A 194 -6.73 0.02 13.01
N ASN A 195 -7.25 0.84 12.10
CA ASN A 195 -8.53 0.58 11.44
C ASN A 195 -8.44 -0.61 10.47
N LYS A 196 -7.24 -0.88 9.95
CA LYS A 196 -6.97 -2.01 9.07
C LYS A 196 -5.53 -2.50 9.22
N TRP A 197 -5.35 -3.81 9.25
CA TRP A 197 -4.04 -4.46 9.22
C TRP A 197 -3.92 -5.34 7.98
N LYS A 198 -3.14 -4.93 7.00
CA LYS A 198 -2.81 -5.76 5.85
C LYS A 198 -1.62 -6.66 6.16
N VAL A 199 -1.80 -7.94 5.91
CA VAL A 199 -0.79 -8.97 6.14
C VAL A 199 -0.47 -9.63 4.81
N PHE A 200 0.72 -9.37 4.28
CA PHE A 200 1.16 -9.86 2.99
C PHE A 200 2.07 -11.07 3.17
N LYS A 201 1.82 -12.13 2.42
CA LYS A 201 2.85 -13.15 2.22
C LYS A 201 3.96 -12.58 1.36
N MET A 202 5.23 -12.71 1.80
CA MET A 202 6.37 -12.21 1.03
C MET A 202 6.33 -12.70 -0.41
N LEU A 203 6.51 -11.77 -1.36
CA LEU A 203 6.68 -12.05 -2.79
C LEU A 203 8.17 -12.24 -3.12
N PRO A 204 8.59 -13.36 -3.70
CA PRO A 204 9.97 -13.60 -4.09
C PRO A 204 10.32 -12.91 -5.43
N VAL A 205 10.26 -11.56 -5.47
CA VAL A 205 10.50 -10.78 -6.69
C VAL A 205 11.99 -10.66 -7.00
N LEU A 206 12.82 -10.36 -5.99
CA LEU A 206 14.27 -10.18 -6.18
C LEU A 206 15.05 -11.46 -5.87
N ASN A 207 14.63 -12.17 -4.84
CA ASN A 207 15.21 -13.42 -4.37
C ASN A 207 14.20 -14.14 -3.45
N ASP A 208 14.49 -15.37 -3.10
CA ASP A 208 13.65 -16.22 -2.26
C ASP A 208 14.20 -16.45 -0.82
N HIS A 209 15.30 -15.77 -0.45
CA HIS A 209 16.04 -16.03 0.78
C HIS A 209 15.20 -15.93 2.06
N HIS A 210 14.16 -15.09 2.04
CA HIS A 210 13.24 -14.93 3.18
C HIS A 210 11.82 -15.41 2.86
N SER A 211 11.66 -16.21 1.80
CA SER A 211 10.38 -16.78 1.42
C SER A 211 9.84 -17.71 2.49
N ILE A 212 8.52 -17.79 2.59
CA ILE A 212 7.80 -18.67 3.51
C ILE A 212 6.84 -19.57 2.76
N THR A 213 6.62 -20.75 3.34
CA THR A 213 5.60 -21.67 2.87
C THR A 213 4.18 -21.12 3.14
N GLN A 214 3.18 -21.72 2.53
CA GLN A 214 1.80 -21.39 2.84
C GLN A 214 1.45 -21.74 4.29
N SER A 215 1.94 -22.85 4.81
CA SER A 215 1.74 -23.25 6.21
C SER A 215 2.34 -22.27 7.22
N GLN A 216 3.53 -21.71 6.95
CA GLN A 216 4.12 -20.68 7.81
C GLN A 216 3.30 -19.38 7.78
N PHE A 217 2.77 -19.01 6.62
CA PHE A 217 1.88 -17.85 6.53
C PHE A 217 0.57 -18.08 7.31
N GLU A 218 -0.05 -19.25 7.16
CA GLU A 218 -1.25 -19.64 7.91
C GLU A 218 -0.98 -19.71 9.41
N HIS A 219 0.20 -20.16 9.83
CA HIS A 219 0.63 -20.14 11.22
C HIS A 219 0.62 -18.70 11.78
N PHE A 220 1.24 -17.74 11.07
CA PHE A 220 1.22 -16.33 11.46
C PHE A 220 -0.23 -15.82 11.59
N LEU A 221 -1.09 -16.10 10.62
CA LEU A 221 -2.49 -15.66 10.65
C LEU A 221 -3.26 -16.29 11.84
N SER A 222 -3.01 -17.57 12.13
CA SER A 222 -3.68 -18.28 13.24
C SER A 222 -3.30 -17.73 14.61
N GLN A 223 -2.03 -17.31 14.78
CA GLN A 223 -1.58 -16.64 16.01
C GLN A 223 -2.30 -15.31 16.26
N HIS A 224 -2.78 -14.65 15.18
CA HIS A 224 -3.41 -13.33 15.25
C HIS A 224 -4.92 -13.36 14.97
N GLN A 225 -5.56 -14.52 15.10
CA GLN A 225 -6.99 -14.68 14.80
C GLN A 225 -7.91 -13.75 15.62
N GLY A 226 -7.47 -13.26 16.78
CA GLY A 226 -8.21 -12.27 17.56
C GLY A 226 -8.43 -10.93 16.85
N PHE A 227 -7.65 -10.65 15.79
CA PHE A 227 -7.72 -9.40 15.00
C PHE A 227 -8.37 -9.58 13.61
N GLN A 228 -9.10 -10.65 13.38
CA GLN A 228 -9.74 -10.94 12.08
C GLN A 228 -10.62 -9.81 11.56
N SER A 229 -11.27 -9.05 12.45
CA SER A 229 -12.14 -7.93 12.06
C SER A 229 -11.42 -6.79 11.35
N ILE A 230 -10.10 -6.63 11.58
CA ILE A 230 -9.26 -5.60 10.98
C ILE A 230 -8.17 -6.19 10.08
N MET A 231 -7.88 -7.47 10.20
CA MET A 231 -6.82 -8.16 9.46
C MET A 231 -7.29 -8.51 8.04
N ALA A 232 -6.48 -8.13 7.06
CA ALA A 232 -6.71 -8.42 5.64
C ALA A 232 -5.47 -9.13 5.07
N PRO A 233 -5.43 -10.48 5.13
CA PRO A 233 -4.35 -11.25 4.54
C PRO A 233 -4.41 -11.17 3.01
N GLU A 234 -3.25 -11.17 2.37
CA GLU A 234 -3.13 -11.24 0.91
C GLU A 234 -1.95 -12.16 0.55
N ASN A 235 -2.24 -13.18 -0.21
CA ASN A 235 -1.22 -14.04 -0.81
C ASN A 235 -0.85 -13.57 -2.22
N ASN A 236 0.17 -14.21 -2.81
CA ASN A 236 0.70 -13.79 -4.11
C ASN A 236 -0.31 -13.90 -5.25
N GLN A 237 -1.24 -14.86 -5.21
CA GLN A 237 -2.28 -15.06 -6.25
C GLN A 237 -3.38 -13.99 -6.17
N GLU A 238 -3.71 -13.54 -4.96
CA GLU A 238 -4.72 -12.50 -4.74
C GLU A 238 -4.23 -11.12 -5.19
N MET A 239 -2.91 -10.92 -5.24
CA MET A 239 -2.31 -9.65 -5.69
C MET A 239 -2.23 -9.51 -7.22
N VAL A 240 -2.37 -10.60 -7.98
CA VAL A 240 -2.29 -10.57 -9.45
C VAL A 240 -3.54 -9.91 -10.04
N ASN A 241 -3.35 -8.90 -10.90
CA ASN A 241 -4.39 -8.19 -11.66
C ASN A 241 -5.50 -7.55 -10.80
N SER A 242 -5.27 -7.39 -9.50
CA SER A 242 -6.25 -6.91 -8.53
C SER A 242 -5.95 -5.51 -7.96
N TYR A 243 -4.83 -4.93 -8.34
CA TYR A 243 -4.43 -3.57 -7.97
C TYR A 243 -4.38 -2.69 -9.22
N LEU A 244 -4.79 -1.44 -9.11
CA LEU A 244 -4.48 -0.44 -10.12
C LEU A 244 -3.29 0.37 -9.61
N MET A 245 -2.15 0.19 -10.27
CA MET A 245 -0.87 0.76 -9.84
C MET A 245 -0.28 1.65 -10.92
N VAL A 246 0.34 2.75 -10.50
CA VAL A 246 1.10 3.67 -11.36
C VAL A 246 2.54 3.70 -10.86
N ASP A 247 3.49 3.59 -11.78
CA ASP A 247 4.92 3.59 -11.49
C ASP A 247 5.50 5.03 -11.41
N PRO A 248 6.77 5.22 -11.02
CA PRO A 248 7.39 6.55 -10.95
C PRO A 248 7.43 7.30 -12.28
N MET A 249 7.37 6.58 -13.41
CA MET A 249 7.31 7.17 -14.74
C MET A 249 5.92 7.62 -15.16
N GLY A 250 4.89 7.41 -14.32
CA GLY A 250 3.49 7.70 -14.65
C GLY A 250 2.87 6.66 -15.60
N ARG A 251 3.34 5.42 -15.62
CA ARG A 251 2.76 4.32 -16.39
C ARG A 251 1.90 3.45 -15.48
N PHE A 252 0.78 2.93 -15.97
CA PHE A 252 0.15 1.82 -15.29
C PHE A 252 1.06 0.60 -15.28
N PHE A 253 1.03 -0.17 -14.20
CA PHE A 253 1.66 -1.48 -14.14
C PHE A 253 0.86 -2.48 -13.32
N GLN A 254 1.04 -3.77 -13.61
CA GLN A 254 0.37 -4.89 -12.97
C GLN A 254 1.36 -6.01 -12.69
N ASN A 255 1.13 -6.73 -11.58
CA ASN A 255 1.73 -8.04 -11.39
C ASN A 255 1.09 -8.99 -12.39
N SER A 256 1.87 -9.52 -13.32
CA SER A 256 1.37 -10.45 -14.34
C SER A 256 2.08 -11.79 -14.26
N ALA A 257 1.32 -12.86 -14.07
CA ALA A 257 1.85 -14.22 -14.14
C ALA A 257 2.33 -14.59 -15.57
N ALA A 258 1.71 -14.00 -16.60
CA ALA A 258 2.01 -14.30 -18.00
C ALA A 258 3.37 -13.75 -18.45
N TYR A 259 3.87 -12.69 -17.79
CA TYR A 259 5.09 -12.00 -18.20
C TYR A 259 6.28 -12.25 -17.27
N GLY A 260 6.13 -13.08 -16.26
CA GLY A 260 7.20 -13.38 -15.29
C GLY A 260 7.68 -12.15 -14.50
N GLY A 261 6.79 -11.14 -14.30
CA GLY A 261 7.14 -9.88 -13.65
C GLY A 261 6.02 -8.85 -13.77
N TYR A 262 6.36 -7.64 -14.17
CA TYR A 262 5.40 -6.55 -14.35
C TYR A 262 5.05 -6.35 -15.83
N GLN A 263 3.76 -6.12 -16.09
CA GLN A 263 3.26 -5.57 -17.35
C GLN A 263 3.12 -4.05 -17.18
N TYR A 264 3.59 -3.28 -18.13
CA TYR A 264 3.54 -1.81 -18.12
C TYR A 264 2.74 -1.28 -19.31
N SER A 265 2.05 -0.15 -19.09
CA SER A 265 1.50 0.65 -20.17
C SER A 265 2.52 1.68 -20.68
N MET A 266 2.12 2.43 -21.72
CA MET A 266 2.71 3.74 -21.99
C MET A 266 2.42 4.71 -20.84
N ALA A 267 3.18 5.83 -20.78
CA ALA A 267 2.97 6.84 -19.76
C ALA A 267 1.60 7.54 -19.93
N ILE A 268 0.88 7.75 -18.84
CA ILE A 268 -0.46 8.36 -18.81
C ILE A 268 -0.48 9.77 -19.43
N ASP A 269 0.65 10.47 -19.38
CA ASP A 269 0.82 11.79 -20.00
C ASP A 269 1.26 11.75 -21.47
N SER A 270 1.43 10.57 -22.07
CA SER A 270 1.86 10.41 -23.46
C SER A 270 0.75 10.04 -24.44
N GLN A 271 -0.36 9.51 -23.96
CA GLN A 271 -1.53 9.12 -24.75
C GLN A 271 -2.79 9.11 -23.88
N PRO A 272 -4.01 9.01 -24.47
CA PRO A 272 -5.25 8.92 -23.69
C PRO A 272 -5.24 7.80 -22.66
N ILE A 273 -5.69 8.09 -21.44
CA ILE A 273 -5.63 7.14 -20.32
C ILE A 273 -6.39 5.84 -20.60
N GLU A 274 -7.44 5.90 -21.42
CA GLU A 274 -8.20 4.73 -21.87
C GLU A 274 -7.33 3.74 -22.65
N GLN A 275 -6.39 4.25 -23.45
CA GLN A 275 -5.42 3.43 -24.20
C GLN A 275 -4.39 2.83 -23.25
N CYS A 276 -3.85 3.63 -22.31
CA CYS A 276 -2.93 3.14 -21.28
C CYS A 276 -3.58 2.02 -20.44
N LEU A 277 -4.86 2.18 -20.07
CA LEU A 277 -5.59 1.19 -19.30
C LEU A 277 -5.80 -0.13 -20.07
N ALA A 278 -6.00 -0.04 -21.40
CA ALA A 278 -6.16 -1.22 -22.27
C ALA A 278 -4.85 -2.02 -22.47
N GLU A 279 -3.71 -1.44 -22.13
CA GLU A 279 -2.39 -2.10 -22.24
C GLU A 279 -2.06 -2.96 -21.02
N ILE A 280 -2.89 -2.95 -19.97
CA ILE A 280 -2.70 -3.74 -18.75
C ILE A 280 -3.92 -4.65 -18.51
N ASP A 281 -3.71 -5.78 -17.85
CA ASP A 281 -4.77 -6.73 -17.50
C ASP A 281 -5.37 -6.40 -16.10
N PHE A 282 -5.96 -5.21 -15.96
CA PHE A 282 -6.67 -4.85 -14.73
C PHE A 282 -8.05 -5.50 -14.69
N GLN A 283 -8.36 -6.22 -13.60
CA GLN A 283 -9.62 -6.92 -13.41
C GLN A 283 -10.46 -6.26 -12.29
N PRO A 284 -11.43 -5.38 -12.63
CA PRO A 284 -12.24 -4.65 -11.64
C PRO A 284 -13.00 -5.55 -10.67
N GLN A 285 -13.38 -6.77 -11.10
CA GLN A 285 -14.07 -7.74 -10.25
C GLN A 285 -13.12 -8.29 -9.16
N ARG A 286 -11.87 -8.58 -9.51
CA ARG A 286 -10.84 -8.98 -8.53
C ARG A 286 -10.49 -7.84 -7.58
N PHE A 287 -10.41 -6.61 -8.10
CA PHE A 287 -10.25 -5.42 -7.27
C PHE A 287 -11.39 -5.31 -6.24
N ALA A 288 -12.65 -5.41 -6.68
CA ALA A 288 -13.81 -5.32 -5.80
C ALA A 288 -13.86 -6.44 -4.74
N ALA A 289 -13.53 -7.68 -5.12
CA ALA A 289 -13.52 -8.83 -4.22
C ALA A 289 -12.58 -8.65 -3.02
N ARG A 290 -11.45 -7.94 -3.19
CA ARG A 290 -10.50 -7.65 -2.11
C ARG A 290 -11.07 -6.76 -1.00
N TYR A 291 -12.07 -5.93 -1.31
CA TYR A 291 -12.74 -5.08 -0.33
C TYR A 291 -13.94 -5.76 0.34
N GLN A 292 -14.43 -6.87 -0.26
CA GLN A 292 -15.52 -7.67 0.30
C GLN A 292 -15.02 -8.71 1.32
N SER A 293 -13.77 -9.15 1.21
CA SER A 293 -13.19 -10.25 2.00
C SER A 293 -12.73 -9.86 3.41
N ILE A 294 -12.88 -8.60 3.82
CA ILE A 294 -12.53 -8.17 5.18
C ILE A 294 -13.52 -8.83 6.16
N GLY A 295 -13.02 -9.74 6.99
CA GLY A 295 -13.81 -10.50 7.97
C GLY A 295 -14.32 -11.87 7.50
N GLN A 296 -14.00 -12.33 6.30
CA GLN A 296 -14.49 -13.60 5.73
C GLN A 296 -13.39 -14.62 5.34
N TYR A 297 -12.25 -14.64 6.00
CA TYR A 297 -11.36 -15.79 5.85
C TYR A 297 -11.78 -16.90 6.80
N PRO A 298 -12.36 -18.04 6.29
CA PRO A 298 -12.50 -19.22 7.10
C PRO A 298 -11.10 -19.79 7.33
N ILE A 299 -10.57 -19.64 8.52
CA ILE A 299 -9.40 -20.40 8.94
C ILE A 299 -9.84 -21.85 8.95
N LYS A 300 -9.31 -22.67 8.03
CA LYS A 300 -9.38 -24.13 8.17
C LYS A 300 -8.64 -24.48 9.47
N VAL A 301 -9.40 -24.76 10.51
CA VAL A 301 -8.86 -25.33 11.73
C VAL A 301 -8.19 -26.64 11.35
N LEU A 302 -6.87 -26.68 11.42
CA LEU A 302 -6.11 -27.92 11.29
C LEU A 302 -6.59 -28.83 12.41
N GLN A 303 -7.30 -29.90 12.06
CA GLN A 303 -7.58 -30.97 13.01
C GLN A 303 -6.23 -31.56 13.44
N PRO A 304 -6.02 -31.79 14.76
CA PRO A 304 -4.82 -32.46 15.22
C PRO A 304 -4.72 -33.81 14.53
N VAL A 305 -3.58 -34.06 13.93
CA VAL A 305 -3.25 -35.37 13.35
C VAL A 305 -3.22 -36.36 14.51
N SER A 306 -4.14 -37.30 14.51
CA SER A 306 -4.24 -38.40 15.44
C SER A 306 -3.09 -39.41 15.26
#